data_62e14165ee83b71f21e5860becdb2142
#
_entry.id   62e14165ee83b71f21e5860becdb2142
#
_cell.length_a   1.000
_cell.length_b   1.000
_cell.length_c   1.000
_cell.angle_alpha   90.00
_cell.angle_beta   90.00
_cell.angle_gamma   90.00
#
_symmetry.space_group_name_H-M   'P 1'
#
loop_
_entity.id
_entity.type
_entity.pdbx_description
1 polymer ?
#
loop_
_entity_poly.entity_id
_entity_poly.type
_entity_poly.pdbx_seq_one_letter_code
_entity_poly.pdbx_strand_id
1 'polypeptide(L)'
;MNQFKFKVEKEIYDSNLNGRTGVITTPHGEIKTPAFIPVGTKATVKSVLPESMSDLGAQALLANAYHLYLQPGPEIVDEAGGVGKFMNWSGPTFTDSGGFQVLSLGVGFKKVIAMDEDTFRSDEVIADQKERLAHVDNDGVTFKSHLDGSMHRFTPEVSMQVQHQLGADIIFAFDECTTLHNTRKYQEKSLERTRLWAKRCLVEHGRLTRERSSKPYQALWGVLQGAQYEDLRRKAAKDLSALDEDGITFDGFGLGGALDKANLGTIVGWMTDELPRDKPRHLLGIGEPDDLFVGVENGADTFDCVAPSRQARTSAVFTNSGRVNITNAKFNRDFNPIDESCDCYTCKNYTAAYLNHLFRSKEMIGSTLATIHNERFIVRLVERMRTEIESGDFQEFKKDF
;
A
#
# COMPACT_ATOMS: atom_id res chain seq x y z
N MET A 1 23.47 13.65 7.27
CA MET A 1 22.25 14.45 7.50
C MET A 1 21.07 13.61 7.05
N ASN A 2 20.01 13.54 7.85
CA ASN A 2 18.78 12.82 7.47
C ASN A 2 18.21 13.49 6.20
N GLN A 3 18.11 12.75 5.09
CA GLN A 3 17.64 13.26 3.80
C GLN A 3 16.11 13.10 3.64
N PHE A 4 15.42 12.61 4.67
CA PHE A 4 13.96 12.51 4.66
C PHE A 4 13.32 13.80 5.18
N LYS A 5 12.35 14.33 4.42
CA LYS A 5 11.53 15.50 4.83
C LYS A 5 10.13 15.37 4.23
N PHE A 6 9.17 15.92 4.94
CA PHE A 6 7.84 16.18 4.39
C PHE A 6 7.50 17.66 4.53
N LYS A 7 6.99 18.26 3.46
CA LYS A 7 6.56 19.65 3.45
C LYS A 7 5.15 19.71 2.87
N VAL A 8 4.19 20.19 3.66
CA VAL A 8 2.85 20.52 3.18
C VAL A 8 2.94 21.79 2.36
N GLU A 9 2.30 21.81 1.18
CA GLU A 9 2.30 22.96 0.26
C GLU A 9 0.96 23.68 0.22
N LYS A 10 -0.15 22.93 0.16
CA LYS A 10 -1.50 23.49 0.16
C LYS A 10 -2.48 22.54 0.85
N GLU A 11 -3.46 23.08 1.56
CA GLU A 11 -4.57 22.34 2.16
C GLU A 11 -5.86 22.62 1.39
N ILE A 12 -6.80 21.66 1.38
CA ILE A 12 -8.15 21.89 0.82
C ILE A 12 -8.82 22.99 1.64
N TYR A 13 -9.44 23.94 0.93
CA TYR A 13 -10.11 25.08 1.57
C TYR A 13 -11.51 24.69 2.10
N ASP A 14 -11.52 23.77 3.06
CA ASP A 14 -12.70 23.39 3.83
C ASP A 14 -12.23 22.91 5.21
N SER A 15 -12.68 23.60 6.26
CA SER A 15 -12.28 23.32 7.63
C SER A 15 -12.68 21.92 8.15
N ASN A 16 -13.57 21.22 7.43
CA ASN A 16 -14.01 19.87 7.77
C ASN A 16 -13.19 18.78 7.07
N LEU A 17 -12.26 19.16 6.19
CA LEU A 17 -11.44 18.25 5.40
C LEU A 17 -9.96 18.36 5.80
N ASN A 18 -9.27 17.23 5.77
CA ASN A 18 -7.84 17.11 6.10
C ASN A 18 -6.95 16.95 4.86
N GLY A 19 -7.55 17.02 3.65
CA GLY A 19 -6.85 16.82 2.38
C GLY A 19 -5.84 17.93 2.09
N ARG A 20 -4.72 17.55 1.49
CA ARG A 20 -3.59 18.46 1.26
C ARG A 20 -2.70 18.02 0.12
N THR A 21 -1.89 18.94 -0.39
CA THR A 21 -0.73 18.64 -1.23
C THR A 21 0.56 18.83 -0.45
N GLY A 22 1.62 18.17 -0.87
CA GLY A 22 2.93 18.29 -0.26
C GLY A 22 4.02 17.55 -1.04
N VAL A 23 5.23 17.57 -0.50
CA VAL A 23 6.38 16.87 -1.08
C VAL A 23 7.09 16.05 0.01
N ILE A 24 7.25 14.76 -0.24
CA ILE A 24 8.12 13.87 0.52
C ILE A 24 9.47 13.84 -0.19
N THR A 25 10.53 14.26 0.49
CA THR A 25 11.91 14.14 -0.03
C THR A 25 12.54 12.88 0.55
N THR A 26 13.12 12.04 -0.31
CA THR A 26 13.83 10.82 0.03
C THR A 26 15.24 10.83 -0.57
N PRO A 27 16.15 9.91 -0.15
CA PRO A 27 17.47 9.79 -0.77
C PRO A 27 17.45 9.56 -2.29
N HIS A 28 16.41 8.91 -2.83
CA HIS A 28 16.31 8.58 -4.25
C HIS A 28 15.34 9.47 -5.04
N GLY A 29 14.84 10.55 -4.44
CA GLY A 29 14.01 11.53 -5.14
C GLY A 29 12.82 12.04 -4.32
N GLU A 30 11.96 12.80 -4.98
CA GLU A 30 10.79 13.42 -4.37
C GLU A 30 9.51 12.69 -4.78
N ILE A 31 8.52 12.70 -3.87
CA ILE A 31 7.16 12.22 -4.11
C ILE A 31 6.23 13.39 -3.84
N LYS A 32 5.58 13.90 -4.87
CA LYS A 32 4.55 14.92 -4.76
C LYS A 32 3.24 14.26 -4.36
N THR A 33 2.66 14.70 -3.25
CA THR A 33 1.44 14.13 -2.68
C THR A 33 0.20 14.98 -2.99
N PRO A 34 -1.00 14.36 -3.10
CA PRO A 34 -1.25 12.93 -3.02
C PRO A 34 -0.58 12.14 -4.14
N ALA A 35 -0.21 10.88 -3.85
CA ALA A 35 0.43 9.99 -4.82
C ALA A 35 -0.06 8.55 -4.69
N PHE A 36 -0.22 7.86 -5.83
CA PHE A 36 -0.42 6.41 -5.86
C PHE A 36 0.92 5.71 -6.05
N ILE A 37 1.19 4.69 -5.23
CA ILE A 37 2.43 3.92 -5.22
C ILE A 37 2.13 2.52 -5.78
N PRO A 38 2.47 2.24 -7.05
CA PRO A 38 2.26 0.92 -7.64
C PRO A 38 2.98 -0.19 -6.88
N VAL A 39 2.31 -1.35 -6.75
CA VAL A 39 2.84 -2.45 -5.95
C VAL A 39 3.57 -3.46 -6.81
N GLY A 40 4.87 -3.53 -6.59
CA GLY A 40 5.79 -4.53 -7.13
C GLY A 40 6.09 -5.64 -6.13
N THR A 41 5.14 -6.54 -5.88
CA THR A 41 5.15 -7.56 -4.82
C THR A 41 6.50 -8.26 -4.61
N LYS A 42 7.16 -8.68 -5.71
CA LYS A 42 8.47 -9.37 -5.71
C LYS A 42 9.52 -8.53 -6.46
N ALA A 43 9.65 -7.25 -6.11
CA ALA A 43 10.50 -6.29 -6.82
C ALA A 43 10.15 -6.20 -8.31
N THR A 44 8.88 -6.27 -8.65
CA THR A 44 8.37 -6.05 -10.02
C THR A 44 6.86 -5.79 -10.00
N VAL A 45 6.42 -4.76 -10.70
CA VAL A 45 5.00 -4.61 -11.05
C VAL A 45 4.71 -5.65 -12.13
N LYS A 46 3.74 -6.53 -11.83
CA LYS A 46 3.52 -7.71 -12.70
C LYS A 46 3.14 -7.29 -14.11
N SER A 47 3.83 -7.89 -15.08
CA SER A 47 3.64 -7.71 -16.52
C SER A 47 4.13 -6.37 -17.09
N VAL A 48 4.85 -5.56 -16.31
CA VAL A 48 5.47 -4.30 -16.78
C VAL A 48 6.93 -4.27 -16.31
N LEU A 49 7.81 -3.73 -17.13
CA LEU A 49 9.19 -3.49 -16.75
C LEU A 49 9.25 -2.40 -15.66
N PRO A 50 10.03 -2.60 -14.58
CA PRO A 50 10.08 -1.63 -13.49
C PRO A 50 10.49 -0.21 -13.96
N GLU A 51 11.46 -0.10 -14.83
CA GLU A 51 11.92 1.18 -15.41
C GLU A 51 10.83 1.89 -16.22
N SER A 52 9.90 1.13 -16.83
CA SER A 52 8.79 1.73 -17.60
C SER A 52 7.70 2.32 -16.70
N MET A 53 7.74 2.08 -15.40
CA MET A 53 6.76 2.67 -14.48
C MET A 53 6.92 4.19 -14.37
N SER A 54 8.10 4.73 -14.61
CA SER A 54 8.34 6.19 -14.69
C SER A 54 7.56 6.84 -15.83
N ASP A 55 7.45 6.16 -16.98
CA ASP A 55 6.70 6.64 -18.15
C ASP A 55 5.18 6.69 -17.89
N LEU A 56 4.72 5.94 -16.87
CA LEU A 56 3.34 5.96 -16.40
C LEU A 56 3.08 7.03 -15.31
N GLY A 57 4.12 7.80 -14.95
CA GLY A 57 4.04 8.83 -13.91
C GLY A 57 4.19 8.29 -12.48
N ALA A 58 4.54 7.02 -12.29
CA ALA A 58 4.83 6.48 -10.97
C ALA A 58 6.04 7.20 -10.36
N GLN A 59 5.87 7.74 -9.15
CA GLN A 59 6.92 8.47 -8.46
C GLN A 59 7.71 7.59 -7.49
N ALA A 60 7.12 6.47 -7.07
CA ALA A 60 7.73 5.47 -6.21
C ALA A 60 7.11 4.10 -6.49
N LEU A 61 7.79 3.04 -6.06
CA LEU A 61 7.29 1.66 -6.12
C LEU A 61 7.34 1.01 -4.74
N LEU A 62 6.35 0.15 -4.45
CA LEU A 62 6.31 -0.61 -3.21
C LEU A 62 6.62 -2.09 -3.46
N ALA A 63 7.54 -2.67 -2.67
CA ALA A 63 7.82 -4.11 -2.67
C ALA A 63 7.42 -4.74 -1.32
N ASN A 64 7.03 -6.02 -1.32
CA ASN A 64 6.60 -6.69 -0.10
C ASN A 64 7.77 -7.41 0.58
N ALA A 65 8.09 -7.01 1.80
CA ALA A 65 9.20 -7.58 2.58
C ALA A 65 9.05 -9.09 2.80
N TYR A 66 7.85 -9.57 3.13
CA TYR A 66 7.57 -11.00 3.29
C TYR A 66 7.96 -11.83 2.05
N HIS A 67 7.58 -11.37 0.87
CA HIS A 67 7.88 -12.11 -0.36
C HIS A 67 9.35 -12.11 -0.70
N LEU A 68 10.04 -10.98 -0.50
CA LEU A 68 11.48 -10.86 -0.75
C LEU A 68 12.31 -11.56 0.32
N TYR A 69 11.81 -11.64 1.56
CA TYR A 69 12.42 -12.46 2.61
C TYR A 69 12.43 -13.94 2.25
N LEU A 70 11.31 -14.48 1.75
CA LEU A 70 11.24 -15.88 1.36
C LEU A 70 11.99 -16.16 0.05
N GLN A 71 12.01 -15.21 -0.88
CA GLN A 71 12.65 -15.37 -2.18
C GLN A 71 12.89 -14.00 -2.84
N PRO A 72 14.14 -13.61 -3.16
CA PRO A 72 15.36 -14.45 -3.18
C PRO A 72 16.08 -14.58 -1.83
N GLY A 73 15.67 -13.82 -0.80
CA GLY A 73 16.34 -13.57 0.46
C GLY A 73 16.84 -12.10 0.53
N PRO A 74 16.74 -11.47 1.70
CA PRO A 74 17.09 -10.04 1.83
C PRO A 74 18.58 -9.79 1.66
N GLU A 75 19.45 -10.77 1.97
CA GLU A 75 20.90 -10.67 1.78
C GLU A 75 21.27 -10.48 0.31
N ILE A 76 20.62 -11.21 -0.60
CA ILE A 76 20.85 -11.10 -2.06
C ILE A 76 20.46 -9.70 -2.55
N VAL A 77 19.38 -9.15 -2.02
CA VAL A 77 18.91 -7.81 -2.38
C VAL A 77 19.86 -6.73 -1.83
N ASP A 78 20.39 -6.91 -0.60
CA ASP A 78 21.41 -6.01 -0.01
C ASP A 78 22.71 -6.01 -0.82
N GLU A 79 23.20 -7.20 -1.21
CA GLU A 79 24.40 -7.36 -2.06
C GLU A 79 24.22 -6.70 -3.44
N ALA A 80 23.00 -6.73 -3.99
CA ALA A 80 22.65 -6.04 -5.22
C ALA A 80 22.60 -4.50 -5.09
N GLY A 81 22.66 -3.99 -3.87
CA GLY A 81 22.63 -2.55 -3.55
C GLY A 81 21.25 -1.99 -3.21
N GLY A 82 20.33 -2.86 -2.77
CA GLY A 82 18.96 -2.52 -2.37
C GLY A 82 17.91 -2.81 -3.44
N VAL A 83 16.62 -2.77 -3.04
CA VAL A 83 15.50 -3.20 -3.88
C VAL A 83 15.37 -2.36 -5.16
N GLY A 84 15.61 -1.06 -5.11
CA GLY A 84 15.59 -0.19 -6.29
C GLY A 84 16.59 -0.65 -7.34
N LYS A 85 17.85 -0.83 -6.94
CA LYS A 85 18.92 -1.31 -7.82
C LYS A 85 18.67 -2.72 -8.32
N PHE A 86 18.18 -3.59 -7.44
CA PHE A 86 17.86 -4.98 -7.76
C PHE A 86 16.80 -5.10 -8.86
N MET A 87 15.80 -4.21 -8.89
CA MET A 87 14.74 -4.21 -9.89
C MET A 87 14.93 -3.20 -11.04
N ASN A 88 16.08 -2.51 -11.13
CA ASN A 88 16.36 -1.46 -12.12
C ASN A 88 15.39 -0.26 -12.03
N TRP A 89 15.07 0.16 -10.79
CA TRP A 89 14.27 1.35 -10.50
C TRP A 89 15.12 2.39 -9.77
N SER A 90 15.18 3.62 -10.30
CA SER A 90 16.03 4.69 -9.76
C SER A 90 15.31 5.65 -8.81
N GLY A 91 13.99 5.62 -8.76
CA GLY A 91 13.18 6.47 -7.90
C GLY A 91 13.00 5.91 -6.48
N PRO A 92 12.25 6.64 -5.64
CA PRO A 92 11.91 6.22 -4.29
C PRO A 92 11.26 4.85 -4.21
N THR A 93 11.52 4.14 -3.12
CA THR A 93 10.95 2.81 -2.86
C THR A 93 10.34 2.71 -1.48
N PHE A 94 9.30 1.90 -1.37
CA PHE A 94 8.67 1.49 -0.13
C PHE A 94 8.82 -0.02 0.08
N THR A 95 8.90 -0.46 1.35
CA THR A 95 8.60 -1.84 1.71
C THR A 95 7.56 -1.88 2.81
N ASP A 96 6.61 -2.83 2.74
CA ASP A 96 5.74 -3.11 3.87
C ASP A 96 6.48 -3.83 5.00
N SER A 97 5.84 -3.97 6.17
CA SER A 97 6.41 -4.66 7.33
C SER A 97 6.46 -6.19 7.19
N GLY A 98 5.75 -6.76 6.21
CA GLY A 98 5.46 -8.19 6.10
C GLY A 98 4.33 -8.69 7.00
N GLY A 99 3.83 -7.89 7.95
CA GLY A 99 2.84 -8.29 8.95
C GLY A 99 1.53 -8.77 8.34
N PHE A 100 0.99 -8.06 7.36
CA PHE A 100 -0.24 -8.45 6.67
C PHE A 100 -0.10 -9.81 5.98
N GLN A 101 0.98 -10.06 5.24
CA GLN A 101 1.16 -11.30 4.47
C GLN A 101 1.37 -12.50 5.39
N VAL A 102 2.14 -12.34 6.46
CA VAL A 102 2.37 -13.38 7.47
C VAL A 102 1.04 -13.83 8.08
N LEU A 103 0.16 -12.90 8.41
CA LEU A 103 -1.14 -13.17 9.01
C LEU A 103 -2.15 -13.65 7.95
N SER A 104 -2.24 -12.99 6.80
CA SER A 104 -3.24 -13.28 5.76
C SER A 104 -3.03 -14.64 5.09
N LEU A 105 -1.79 -15.05 4.86
CA LEU A 105 -1.47 -16.36 4.29
C LEU A 105 -1.62 -17.47 5.33
N GLY A 106 -1.39 -17.17 6.62
CA GLY A 106 -1.54 -18.10 7.72
C GLY A 106 -2.99 -18.38 8.15
N VAL A 107 -3.90 -17.43 7.97
CA VAL A 107 -5.32 -17.55 8.43
C VAL A 107 -6.29 -17.84 7.27
N GLY A 108 -5.82 -17.85 6.02
CA GLY A 108 -6.70 -18.06 4.86
C GLY A 108 -7.57 -16.85 4.52
N PHE A 109 -7.09 -15.65 4.78
CA PHE A 109 -7.73 -14.34 4.59
C PHE A 109 -8.38 -14.11 3.23
N LYS A 110 -7.95 -14.81 2.18
CA LYS A 110 -8.56 -14.70 0.84
C LYS A 110 -10.07 -14.98 0.81
N LYS A 111 -10.59 -15.71 1.80
CA LYS A 111 -12.03 -15.97 1.91
C LYS A 111 -12.78 -14.91 2.72
N VAL A 112 -12.09 -14.20 3.62
CA VAL A 112 -12.72 -13.24 4.54
C VAL A 112 -12.89 -11.85 3.92
N ILE A 113 -11.99 -11.45 3.00
CA ILE A 113 -12.09 -10.15 2.30
C ILE A 113 -13.10 -10.18 1.12
N ALA A 114 -13.47 -11.38 0.62
CA ALA A 114 -14.28 -11.54 -0.59
C ALA A 114 -15.74 -11.97 -0.32
N MET A 115 -16.23 -11.92 0.90
CA MET A 115 -17.56 -12.44 1.25
C MET A 115 -18.52 -11.33 1.61
N ASP A 116 -19.66 -11.32 0.89
CA ASP A 116 -20.84 -10.53 1.20
C ASP A 116 -21.36 -10.83 2.61
N GLU A 117 -21.93 -9.81 3.27
CA GLU A 117 -22.36 -9.79 4.68
C GLU A 117 -23.38 -10.91 5.07
N ASP A 118 -23.98 -11.59 4.12
CA ASP A 118 -25.15 -12.48 4.39
C ASP A 118 -24.83 -13.94 4.72
N THR A 119 -23.55 -14.38 4.82
CA THR A 119 -23.24 -15.82 4.91
C THR A 119 -22.46 -16.28 6.15
N PHE A 120 -22.23 -15.48 7.19
CA PHE A 120 -21.46 -15.92 8.36
C PHE A 120 -22.27 -16.19 9.63
N ARG A 121 -22.32 -17.48 10.00
CA ARG A 121 -22.66 -17.95 11.35
C ARG A 121 -21.39 -18.33 12.11
N SER A 122 -21.18 -17.66 13.25
CA SER A 122 -20.31 -17.94 14.41
C SER A 122 -18.82 -18.24 14.21
N ASP A 123 -18.02 -17.56 15.03
CA ASP A 123 -16.55 -17.63 15.15
C ASP A 123 -15.96 -19.04 15.38
N GLU A 124 -16.76 -20.03 15.78
CA GLU A 124 -16.32 -21.39 16.11
C GLU A 124 -16.11 -22.30 14.91
N VAL A 125 -16.78 -22.05 13.78
CA VAL A 125 -16.75 -22.98 12.62
C VAL A 125 -15.52 -22.80 11.72
N ILE A 126 -14.85 -21.64 11.75
CA ILE A 126 -13.69 -21.36 10.91
C ILE A 126 -12.38 -21.85 11.52
N ALA A 127 -12.33 -22.04 12.84
CA ALA A 127 -11.11 -22.35 13.58
C ALA A 127 -10.70 -23.84 13.54
N ASP A 128 -11.62 -24.76 13.31
CA ASP A 128 -11.39 -26.19 13.56
C ASP A 128 -10.99 -27.02 12.33
N GLN A 129 -11.03 -26.49 11.11
CA GLN A 129 -10.86 -27.33 9.91
C GLN A 129 -9.62 -27.06 9.05
N LYS A 130 -8.73 -26.13 9.41
CA LYS A 130 -7.42 -25.96 8.75
C LYS A 130 -6.31 -25.71 9.75
N GLU A 131 -5.21 -26.45 9.60
CA GLU A 131 -3.94 -26.17 10.28
C GLU A 131 -3.64 -24.66 10.18
N ARG A 132 -3.58 -23.98 11.33
CA ARG A 132 -3.23 -22.54 11.36
C ARG A 132 -1.78 -22.42 10.88
N LEU A 133 -1.60 -21.79 9.74
CA LEU A 133 -0.28 -21.56 9.16
C LEU A 133 0.47 -20.39 9.83
N ALA A 134 -0.16 -19.66 10.74
CA ALA A 134 0.46 -18.60 11.53
C ALA A 134 -0.04 -18.58 12.98
N HIS A 135 0.88 -18.32 13.90
CA HIS A 135 0.62 -18.15 15.34
C HIS A 135 1.22 -16.84 15.82
N VAL A 136 0.40 -16.00 16.47
CA VAL A 136 0.77 -14.70 17.04
C VAL A 136 0.93 -14.83 18.54
N ASP A 137 2.05 -14.34 19.08
CA ASP A 137 2.28 -14.16 20.50
C ASP A 137 2.77 -12.73 20.82
N ASN A 138 3.20 -12.46 22.03
CA ASN A 138 3.64 -11.11 22.41
C ASN A 138 4.97 -10.70 21.76
N ASP A 139 5.78 -11.66 21.32
CA ASP A 139 7.11 -11.41 20.78
C ASP A 139 7.13 -11.32 19.26
N GLY A 140 6.11 -11.88 18.58
CA GLY A 140 6.05 -11.86 17.13
C GLY A 140 5.08 -12.89 16.55
N VAL A 141 5.36 -13.32 15.32
CA VAL A 141 4.54 -14.27 14.56
C VAL A 141 5.38 -15.43 14.06
N THR A 142 4.99 -16.65 14.39
CA THR A 142 5.54 -17.88 13.78
C THR A 142 4.63 -18.30 12.64
N PHE A 143 5.19 -18.56 11.46
CA PHE A 143 4.39 -18.93 10.28
C PHE A 143 5.09 -19.99 9.43
N LYS A 144 4.29 -20.69 8.62
CA LYS A 144 4.75 -21.67 7.65
C LYS A 144 4.89 -21.03 6.26
N SER A 145 6.05 -21.15 5.65
CA SER A 145 6.28 -20.67 4.27
C SER A 145 5.34 -21.37 3.30
N HIS A 146 4.71 -20.58 2.43
CA HIS A 146 3.86 -21.11 1.36
C HIS A 146 4.65 -21.65 0.16
N LEU A 147 5.96 -21.45 0.13
CA LEU A 147 6.85 -21.93 -0.95
C LEU A 147 7.29 -23.37 -0.71
N ASP A 148 7.78 -23.67 0.49
CA ASP A 148 8.45 -24.93 0.82
C ASP A 148 7.97 -25.57 2.12
N GLY A 149 7.08 -24.90 2.86
CA GLY A 149 6.54 -25.38 4.12
C GLY A 149 7.47 -25.22 5.32
N SER A 150 8.62 -24.56 5.19
CA SER A 150 9.53 -24.29 6.31
C SER A 150 8.89 -23.34 7.34
N MET A 151 9.29 -23.48 8.60
CA MET A 151 8.82 -22.65 9.70
C MET A 151 9.71 -21.43 9.86
N HIS A 152 9.10 -20.25 9.95
CA HIS A 152 9.77 -18.97 10.12
C HIS A 152 9.22 -18.22 11.32
N ARG A 153 10.04 -17.30 11.84
CA ARG A 153 9.68 -16.42 12.94
C ARG A 153 9.94 -14.98 12.54
N PHE A 154 8.88 -14.14 12.54
CA PHE A 154 9.00 -12.69 12.45
C PHE A 154 8.77 -12.07 13.80
N THR A 155 9.71 -11.21 14.21
CA THR A 155 9.58 -10.28 15.32
C THR A 155 9.74 -8.86 14.79
N PRO A 156 9.44 -7.82 15.57
CA PRO A 156 9.74 -6.44 15.19
C PRO A 156 11.19 -6.25 14.70
N GLU A 157 12.15 -6.85 15.40
CA GLU A 157 13.58 -6.75 15.04
C GLU A 157 13.87 -7.43 13.71
N VAL A 158 13.32 -8.65 13.47
CA VAL A 158 13.51 -9.36 12.21
C VAL A 158 12.91 -8.58 11.05
N SER A 159 11.72 -8.00 11.22
CA SER A 159 11.10 -7.15 10.19
C SER A 159 11.98 -5.93 9.86
N MET A 160 12.54 -5.26 10.88
CA MET A 160 13.47 -4.13 10.67
C MET A 160 14.74 -4.57 9.96
N GLN A 161 15.35 -5.70 10.35
CA GLN A 161 16.56 -6.23 9.71
C GLN A 161 16.31 -6.53 8.23
N VAL A 162 15.20 -7.21 7.93
CA VAL A 162 14.80 -7.51 6.54
C VAL A 162 14.65 -6.21 5.74
N GLN A 163 13.87 -5.25 6.23
CA GLN A 163 13.61 -4.00 5.49
C GLN A 163 14.88 -3.15 5.34
N HIS A 164 15.79 -3.16 6.34
CA HIS A 164 17.10 -2.50 6.22
C HIS A 164 18.00 -3.17 5.17
N GLN A 165 17.96 -4.47 5.02
CA GLN A 165 18.66 -5.20 3.96
C GLN A 165 18.04 -4.95 2.59
N LEU A 166 16.70 -4.87 2.50
CA LEU A 166 16.01 -4.50 1.27
C LEU A 166 16.32 -3.07 0.82
N GLY A 167 16.66 -2.17 1.74
CA GLY A 167 17.18 -0.83 1.43
C GLY A 167 16.19 0.11 0.77
N ALA A 168 14.89 0.01 1.08
CA ALA A 168 13.88 0.95 0.61
C ALA A 168 14.00 2.30 1.33
N ASP A 169 13.54 3.39 0.69
CA ASP A 169 13.55 4.75 1.29
C ASP A 169 12.57 4.88 2.45
N ILE A 170 11.42 4.21 2.33
CA ILE A 170 10.34 4.24 3.32
C ILE A 170 10.01 2.82 3.73
N ILE A 171 10.02 2.56 5.03
CA ILE A 171 9.77 1.26 5.64
C ILE A 171 8.71 1.39 6.73
N PHE A 172 7.99 0.31 7.03
CA PHE A 172 6.91 0.31 8.02
C PHE A 172 7.24 -0.52 9.24
N ALA A 173 6.82 -0.03 10.40
CA ALA A 173 6.92 -0.79 11.65
C ALA A 173 6.05 -2.06 11.58
N PHE A 174 6.57 -3.15 12.18
CA PHE A 174 5.85 -4.41 12.25
C PHE A 174 4.62 -4.29 13.15
N ASP A 175 3.47 -4.70 12.64
CA ASP A 175 2.17 -4.56 13.28
C ASP A 175 1.37 -5.85 13.25
N GLU A 176 0.40 -5.99 14.14
CA GLU A 176 -0.57 -7.07 14.08
C GLU A 176 -1.84 -6.61 13.34
N CYS A 177 -1.94 -6.98 12.08
CA CYS A 177 -3.14 -6.75 11.29
C CYS A 177 -4.29 -7.63 11.78
N THR A 178 -5.44 -7.03 12.07
CA THR A 178 -6.66 -7.73 12.50
C THR A 178 -7.75 -7.69 11.42
N THR A 179 -8.84 -8.44 11.64
CA THR A 179 -10.02 -8.43 10.77
C THR A 179 -11.18 -7.69 11.44
N LEU A 180 -12.20 -7.30 10.67
CA LEU A 180 -13.45 -6.75 11.21
C LEU A 180 -14.24 -7.78 12.07
N HIS A 181 -13.97 -9.07 11.92
CA HIS A 181 -14.61 -10.15 12.66
C HIS A 181 -13.97 -10.42 14.03
N ASN A 182 -12.80 -9.86 14.33
CA ASN A 182 -12.19 -10.00 15.63
C ASN A 182 -13.00 -9.25 16.69
N THR A 183 -13.18 -9.86 17.86
CA THR A 183 -13.90 -9.23 18.96
C THR A 183 -13.22 -7.94 19.41
N ARG A 184 -13.98 -6.98 19.95
CA ARG A 184 -13.42 -5.73 20.48
C ARG A 184 -12.29 -5.99 21.49
N LYS A 185 -12.46 -6.95 22.38
CA LYS A 185 -11.42 -7.34 23.37
C LYS A 185 -10.13 -7.80 22.68
N TYR A 186 -10.23 -8.51 21.56
CA TYR A 186 -9.05 -8.90 20.77
C TYR A 186 -8.42 -7.69 20.09
N GLN A 187 -9.23 -6.78 19.55
CA GLN A 187 -8.75 -5.54 18.94
C GLN A 187 -7.95 -4.68 19.94
N GLU A 188 -8.45 -4.54 21.18
CA GLU A 188 -7.75 -3.83 22.25
C GLU A 188 -6.39 -4.48 22.58
N LYS A 189 -6.35 -5.82 22.66
CA LYS A 189 -5.12 -6.57 22.92
C LYS A 189 -4.11 -6.47 21.76
N SER A 190 -4.59 -6.57 20.54
CA SER A 190 -3.78 -6.44 19.33
C SER A 190 -3.22 -5.02 19.19
N LEU A 191 -4.01 -4.00 19.51
CA LEU A 191 -3.59 -2.61 19.48
C LEU A 191 -2.42 -2.35 20.44
N GLU A 192 -2.51 -2.86 21.67
CA GLU A 192 -1.43 -2.71 22.65
C GLU A 192 -0.18 -3.49 22.22
N ARG A 193 -0.34 -4.69 21.64
CA ARG A 193 0.78 -5.46 21.08
C ARG A 193 1.45 -4.69 19.93
N THR A 194 0.67 -4.14 19.01
CA THR A 194 1.17 -3.30 17.91
C THR A 194 1.97 -2.11 18.44
N ARG A 195 1.49 -1.43 19.49
CA ARG A 195 2.20 -0.34 20.14
C ARG A 195 3.55 -0.77 20.73
N LEU A 196 3.58 -1.91 21.43
CA LEU A 196 4.83 -2.47 21.99
C LEU A 196 5.80 -2.92 20.89
N TRP A 197 5.31 -3.48 19.80
CA TRP A 197 6.11 -3.85 18.64
C TRP A 197 6.65 -2.60 17.92
N ALA A 198 5.84 -1.56 17.79
CA ALA A 198 6.25 -0.27 17.22
C ALA A 198 7.45 0.34 17.99
N LYS A 199 7.41 0.29 19.34
CA LYS A 199 8.52 0.69 20.19
C LYS A 199 9.79 -0.12 19.89
N ARG A 200 9.69 -1.46 19.82
CA ARG A 200 10.82 -2.33 19.48
C ARG A 200 11.38 -2.04 18.09
N CYS A 201 10.49 -1.74 17.11
CA CYS A 201 10.90 -1.31 15.76
C CYS A 201 11.73 -0.04 15.80
N LEU A 202 11.33 0.99 16.58
CA LEU A 202 12.11 2.24 16.73
C LEU A 202 13.51 1.97 17.30
N VAL A 203 13.60 1.15 18.35
CA VAL A 203 14.90 0.79 18.98
C VAL A 203 15.82 0.09 17.96
N GLU A 204 15.30 -0.93 17.28
CA GLU A 204 16.08 -1.70 16.30
C GLU A 204 16.43 -0.87 15.06
N HIS A 205 15.49 -0.05 14.57
CA HIS A 205 15.74 0.88 13.48
C HIS A 205 16.88 1.85 13.81
N GLY A 206 16.88 2.43 15.02
CA GLY A 206 17.95 3.29 15.47
C GLY A 206 19.31 2.58 15.56
N ARG A 207 19.34 1.34 16.04
CA ARG A 207 20.55 0.50 16.06
C ARG A 207 21.06 0.26 14.64
N LEU A 208 20.20 -0.22 13.74
CA LEU A 208 20.56 -0.54 12.35
C LEU A 208 20.98 0.70 11.56
N THR A 209 20.34 1.84 11.76
CA THR A 209 20.71 3.11 11.12
C THR A 209 22.12 3.53 11.49
N ARG A 210 22.54 3.34 12.75
CA ARG A 210 23.92 3.62 13.20
C ARG A 210 24.92 2.63 12.60
N GLU A 211 24.60 1.33 12.63
CA GLU A 211 25.49 0.28 12.11
C GLU A 211 25.67 0.34 10.59
N ARG A 212 24.61 0.73 9.87
CA ARG A 212 24.58 0.83 8.41
C ARG A 212 24.73 2.28 7.91
N SER A 213 25.46 3.10 8.63
CA SER A 213 25.61 4.56 8.37
C SER A 213 26.17 4.93 6.99
N SER A 214 26.76 3.97 6.26
CA SER A 214 27.20 4.14 4.87
C SER A 214 26.07 3.97 3.84
N LYS A 215 24.91 3.44 4.24
CA LYS A 215 23.72 3.29 3.39
C LYS A 215 22.85 4.54 3.47
N PRO A 216 22.02 4.81 2.46
CA PRO A 216 21.01 5.87 2.53
C PRO A 216 20.10 5.72 3.76
N TYR A 217 19.62 6.84 4.30
CA TYR A 217 18.65 6.83 5.39
C TYR A 217 17.32 6.23 4.91
N GLN A 218 16.73 5.40 5.74
CA GLN A 218 15.40 4.83 5.52
C GLN A 218 14.44 5.47 6.53
N ALA A 219 13.34 6.07 6.05
CA ALA A 219 12.33 6.64 6.92
C ALA A 219 11.44 5.55 7.49
N LEU A 220 11.27 5.48 8.80
CA LEU A 220 10.41 4.50 9.46
C LEU A 220 9.03 5.10 9.75
N TRP A 221 7.98 4.45 9.26
CA TRP A 221 6.59 4.86 9.46
C TRP A 221 5.86 3.90 10.41
N GLY A 222 5.15 4.46 11.39
CA GLY A 222 4.30 3.69 12.31
C GLY A 222 3.01 3.23 11.64
N VAL A 223 2.50 2.03 11.98
CA VAL A 223 1.26 1.51 11.39
C VAL A 223 0.13 1.54 12.39
N LEU A 224 -0.95 2.25 12.04
CA LEU A 224 -2.14 2.44 12.87
C LEU A 224 -3.15 1.32 12.63
N GLN A 225 -3.64 0.73 13.71
CA GLN A 225 -4.69 -0.29 13.75
C GLN A 225 -5.91 0.24 14.51
N GLY A 226 -6.96 -0.57 14.74
CA GLY A 226 -8.13 -0.19 15.55
C GLY A 226 -9.48 -0.58 14.93
N ALA A 227 -9.49 -1.30 13.80
CA ALA A 227 -10.68 -1.76 13.08
C ALA A 227 -11.72 -0.63 12.88
N GLN A 228 -12.99 -0.86 13.20
CA GLN A 228 -14.09 0.10 13.05
C GLN A 228 -14.36 0.94 14.33
N TYR A 229 -13.48 0.92 15.32
CA TYR A 229 -13.69 1.57 16.60
C TYR A 229 -12.97 2.92 16.67
N GLU A 230 -13.72 4.03 16.79
CA GLU A 230 -13.19 5.39 16.86
C GLU A 230 -12.16 5.57 17.97
N ASP A 231 -12.52 5.17 19.19
CA ASP A 231 -11.66 5.31 20.35
C ASP A 231 -10.33 4.55 20.19
N LEU A 232 -10.34 3.38 19.55
CA LEU A 232 -9.12 2.61 19.27
C LEU A 232 -8.29 3.26 18.18
N ARG A 233 -8.91 3.78 17.10
CA ARG A 233 -8.22 4.50 16.03
C ARG A 233 -7.54 5.76 16.52
N ARG A 234 -8.28 6.59 17.29
CA ARG A 234 -7.72 7.81 17.91
C ARG A 234 -6.62 7.47 18.91
N LYS A 235 -6.82 6.43 19.73
CA LYS A 235 -5.79 5.93 20.66
C LYS A 235 -4.53 5.49 19.91
N ALA A 236 -4.65 4.71 18.82
CA ALA A 236 -3.51 4.29 18.01
C ALA A 236 -2.71 5.48 17.49
N ALA A 237 -3.38 6.49 16.94
CA ALA A 237 -2.74 7.69 16.42
C ALA A 237 -1.99 8.47 17.51
N LYS A 238 -2.61 8.69 18.66
CA LYS A 238 -1.99 9.36 19.82
C LYS A 238 -0.80 8.58 20.37
N ASP A 239 -0.98 7.29 20.62
CA ASP A 239 0.05 6.45 21.22
C ASP A 239 1.30 6.36 20.32
N LEU A 240 1.11 6.12 19.00
CA LEU A 240 2.25 5.96 18.10
C LEU A 240 2.95 7.29 17.79
N SER A 241 2.19 8.39 17.68
CA SER A 241 2.79 9.71 17.44
C SER A 241 3.57 10.23 18.65
N ALA A 242 3.29 9.74 19.85
CA ALA A 242 3.98 10.09 21.08
C ALA A 242 5.20 9.20 21.39
N LEU A 243 5.45 8.13 20.60
CA LEU A 243 6.61 7.27 20.81
C LEU A 243 7.89 8.00 20.45
N ASP A 244 8.82 7.99 21.40
CA ASP A 244 10.18 8.50 21.26
C ASP A 244 11.12 7.51 21.98
N GLU A 245 12.08 6.96 21.25
CA GLU A 245 13.08 6.05 21.79
C GLU A 245 14.47 6.67 21.53
N ASP A 246 15.01 7.29 22.56
CA ASP A 246 16.31 7.98 22.52
C ASP A 246 16.40 9.04 21.39
N GLY A 247 15.33 9.81 21.19
CA GLY A 247 15.23 10.83 20.14
C GLY A 247 14.87 10.29 18.76
N ILE A 248 14.53 9.00 18.65
CA ILE A 248 14.07 8.38 17.41
C ILE A 248 12.54 8.29 17.44
N THR A 249 11.89 8.96 16.50
CA THR A 249 10.43 9.00 16.33
C THR A 249 10.06 8.50 14.94
N PHE A 250 8.79 8.22 14.70
CA PHE A 250 8.32 7.90 13.36
C PHE A 250 8.38 9.10 12.41
N ASP A 251 8.85 8.87 11.19
CA ASP A 251 8.92 9.86 10.11
C ASP A 251 7.57 10.08 9.42
N GLY A 252 6.64 9.13 9.54
CA GLY A 252 5.31 9.16 8.95
C GLY A 252 4.43 8.06 9.53
N PHE A 253 3.22 7.90 8.99
CA PHE A 253 2.25 6.94 9.50
C PHE A 253 1.52 6.21 8.38
N GLY A 254 1.41 4.87 8.52
CA GLY A 254 0.54 4.02 7.73
C GLY A 254 -0.83 3.87 8.37
N LEU A 255 -1.88 4.20 7.63
CA LEU A 255 -3.28 4.02 8.03
C LEU A 255 -3.69 2.61 7.62
N GLY A 256 -3.55 1.66 8.54
CA GLY A 256 -3.68 0.23 8.27
C GLY A 256 -4.90 -0.43 8.89
N GLY A 257 -4.90 -1.76 8.81
CA GLY A 257 -5.93 -2.63 9.36
C GLY A 257 -7.16 -2.79 8.48
N ALA A 258 -8.09 -3.62 8.96
CA ALA A 258 -9.35 -3.81 8.28
C ALA A 258 -10.18 -2.52 8.33
N LEU A 259 -10.47 -1.98 7.15
CA LEU A 259 -11.27 -0.77 6.96
C LEU A 259 -12.62 -1.17 6.38
N ASP A 260 -13.69 -0.74 7.05
CA ASP A 260 -15.04 -0.81 6.48
C ASP A 260 -15.15 0.25 5.37
N LYS A 261 -15.38 -0.20 4.13
CA LYS A 261 -15.46 0.69 2.97
C LYS A 261 -16.56 1.74 3.09
N ALA A 262 -17.71 1.38 3.67
CA ALA A 262 -18.82 2.31 3.84
C ALA A 262 -18.48 3.48 4.77
N ASN A 263 -17.53 3.28 5.69
CA ASN A 263 -17.10 4.24 6.69
C ASN A 263 -15.64 4.70 6.49
N LEU A 264 -15.05 4.44 5.32
CA LEU A 264 -13.63 4.69 5.06
C LEU A 264 -13.20 6.12 5.42
N GLY A 265 -13.93 7.13 4.95
CA GLY A 265 -13.61 8.53 5.21
C GLY A 265 -13.63 8.87 6.70
N THR A 266 -14.68 8.45 7.39
CA THR A 266 -14.82 8.65 8.85
C THR A 266 -13.65 8.01 9.61
N ILE A 267 -13.29 6.77 9.26
CA ILE A 267 -12.20 6.04 9.93
C ILE A 267 -10.85 6.71 9.65
N VAL A 268 -10.60 7.15 8.41
CA VAL A 268 -9.38 7.89 8.06
C VAL A 268 -9.35 9.22 8.83
N GLY A 269 -10.46 9.97 8.86
CA GLY A 269 -10.58 11.23 9.60
C GLY A 269 -10.23 11.10 11.07
N TRP A 270 -10.75 10.08 11.78
CA TRP A 270 -10.42 9.85 13.19
C TRP A 270 -8.91 9.73 13.47
N MET A 271 -8.16 9.14 12.54
CA MET A 271 -6.71 9.00 12.68
C MET A 271 -5.98 10.30 12.32
N THR A 272 -6.38 10.91 11.19
CA THR A 272 -5.67 12.09 10.68
C THR A 272 -5.89 13.34 11.53
N ASP A 273 -7.01 13.42 12.28
CA ASP A 273 -7.27 14.46 13.28
C ASP A 273 -6.25 14.45 14.43
N GLU A 274 -5.75 13.26 14.80
CA GLU A 274 -4.83 13.08 15.94
C GLU A 274 -3.35 13.06 15.53
N LEU A 275 -3.05 12.88 14.24
CA LEU A 275 -1.68 12.78 13.75
C LEU A 275 -1.03 14.17 13.56
N PRO A 276 0.29 14.29 13.81
CA PRO A 276 1.02 15.52 13.50
C PRO A 276 0.87 15.94 12.03
N ARG A 277 0.67 17.24 11.79
CA ARG A 277 0.46 17.79 10.45
C ARG A 277 1.72 17.76 9.58
N ASP A 278 2.87 17.79 10.18
CA ASP A 278 4.20 17.74 9.53
C ASP A 278 4.68 16.32 9.22
N LYS A 279 3.85 15.30 9.46
CA LYS A 279 4.14 13.91 9.13
C LYS A 279 3.24 13.41 7.98
N PRO A 280 3.81 12.69 6.98
CA PRO A 280 3.03 12.11 5.89
C PRO A 280 2.22 10.90 6.34
N ARG A 281 1.13 10.62 5.61
CA ARG A 281 0.14 9.59 5.93
C ARG A 281 -0.11 8.71 4.70
N HIS A 282 0.08 7.40 4.86
CA HIS A 282 -0.09 6.41 3.81
C HIS A 282 -1.31 5.53 4.07
N LEU A 283 -2.27 5.50 3.17
CA LEU A 283 -3.45 4.64 3.30
C LEU A 283 -3.19 3.29 2.61
N LEU A 284 -2.99 2.26 3.43
CA LEU A 284 -2.51 0.94 3.01
C LEU A 284 -3.59 0.13 2.26
N GLY A 285 -3.24 -0.38 1.09
CA GLY A 285 -4.04 -1.35 0.35
C GLY A 285 -5.29 -0.80 -0.35
N ILE A 286 -5.45 0.52 -0.46
CA ILE A 286 -6.60 1.20 -1.06
C ILE A 286 -6.23 1.72 -2.46
N GLY A 287 -7.04 1.37 -3.47
CA GLY A 287 -6.77 1.74 -4.87
C GLY A 287 -7.96 1.68 -5.81
N GLU A 288 -9.20 1.61 -5.31
CA GLU A 288 -10.38 1.86 -6.13
C GLU A 288 -10.57 3.39 -6.29
N PRO A 289 -10.95 3.89 -7.47
CA PRO A 289 -11.04 5.33 -7.73
C PRO A 289 -11.83 6.13 -6.70
N ASP A 290 -13.02 5.68 -6.35
CA ASP A 290 -13.90 6.37 -5.37
C ASP A 290 -13.25 6.44 -3.98
N ASP A 291 -12.60 5.34 -3.56
CA ASP A 291 -11.92 5.24 -2.27
C ASP A 291 -10.71 6.21 -2.20
N LEU A 292 -10.04 6.48 -3.34
CA LEU A 292 -8.93 7.43 -3.42
C LEU A 292 -9.41 8.87 -3.15
N PHE A 293 -10.54 9.29 -3.72
CA PHE A 293 -11.13 10.60 -3.40
C PHE A 293 -11.44 10.72 -1.91
N VAL A 294 -12.07 9.70 -1.35
CA VAL A 294 -12.40 9.66 0.08
C VAL A 294 -11.15 9.71 0.95
N GLY A 295 -10.11 8.97 0.59
CA GLY A 295 -8.83 8.99 1.31
C GLY A 295 -8.14 10.34 1.25
N VAL A 296 -8.06 10.96 0.06
CA VAL A 296 -7.43 12.27 -0.14
C VAL A 296 -8.14 13.36 0.67
N GLU A 297 -9.45 13.46 0.59
CA GLU A 297 -10.18 14.51 1.31
C GLU A 297 -10.09 14.38 2.83
N ASN A 298 -9.89 13.14 3.34
CA ASN A 298 -9.70 12.88 4.76
C ASN A 298 -8.21 12.86 5.19
N GLY A 299 -7.29 13.28 4.32
CA GLY A 299 -5.91 13.60 4.68
C GLY A 299 -4.89 12.49 4.48
N ALA A 300 -5.16 11.49 3.64
CA ALA A 300 -4.15 10.57 3.17
C ALA A 300 -3.28 11.22 2.08
N ASP A 301 -1.96 11.08 2.21
CA ASP A 301 -0.98 11.67 1.30
C ASP A 301 -0.51 10.67 0.23
N THR A 302 -0.44 9.38 0.57
CA THR A 302 -0.03 8.33 -0.36
C THR A 302 -0.89 7.09 -0.22
N PHE A 303 -0.96 6.29 -1.29
CA PHE A 303 -1.80 5.08 -1.40
C PHE A 303 -1.02 3.98 -2.07
N ASP A 304 -1.27 2.73 -1.73
CA ASP A 304 -0.81 1.57 -2.48
C ASP A 304 -1.94 0.58 -2.74
N CYS A 305 -1.89 -0.11 -3.86
CA CYS A 305 -2.76 -1.26 -4.09
C CYS A 305 -2.26 -2.13 -5.24
N VAL A 306 -2.40 -3.44 -5.09
CA VAL A 306 -2.16 -4.39 -6.20
C VAL A 306 -3.34 -4.48 -7.19
N ALA A 307 -4.47 -3.83 -6.90
CA ALA A 307 -5.69 -3.96 -7.68
C ALA A 307 -5.51 -3.57 -9.17
N PRO A 308 -4.85 -2.46 -9.54
CA PRO A 308 -4.71 -2.07 -10.93
C PRO A 308 -4.08 -3.16 -11.79
N SER A 309 -2.88 -3.65 -11.43
CA SER A 309 -2.18 -4.71 -12.16
C SER A 309 -2.87 -6.08 -12.03
N ARG A 310 -3.49 -6.39 -10.86
CA ARG A 310 -4.22 -7.65 -10.67
C ARG A 310 -5.47 -7.73 -11.55
N GLN A 311 -6.26 -6.66 -11.60
CA GLN A 311 -7.47 -6.58 -12.43
C GLN A 311 -7.12 -6.60 -13.92
N ALA A 312 -6.10 -5.85 -14.32
CA ALA A 312 -5.60 -5.84 -15.69
C ALA A 312 -5.30 -7.25 -16.22
N ARG A 313 -4.58 -8.06 -15.43
CA ARG A 313 -4.22 -9.45 -15.78
C ARG A 313 -5.43 -10.40 -15.86
N THR A 314 -6.57 -10.01 -15.33
CA THR A 314 -7.85 -10.72 -15.44
C THR A 314 -8.81 -10.05 -16.42
N SER A 315 -8.30 -9.28 -17.37
CA SER A 315 -9.02 -8.58 -18.43
C SER A 315 -9.97 -7.45 -17.98
N ALA A 316 -9.88 -7.00 -16.72
CA ALA A 316 -10.65 -5.87 -16.24
C ALA A 316 -9.83 -4.59 -16.36
N VAL A 317 -10.34 -3.58 -17.08
CA VAL A 317 -9.68 -2.29 -17.30
C VAL A 317 -10.55 -1.15 -16.78
N PHE A 318 -9.89 -0.09 -16.29
CA PHE A 318 -10.55 1.13 -15.84
C PHE A 318 -10.87 2.03 -17.03
N THR A 319 -12.01 2.72 -16.96
CA THR A 319 -12.38 3.79 -17.90
C THR A 319 -13.08 4.90 -17.10
N ASN A 320 -13.25 6.08 -17.68
CA ASN A 320 -14.04 7.15 -17.05
C ASN A 320 -15.52 6.78 -16.81
N SER A 321 -16.01 5.73 -17.48
CA SER A 321 -17.36 5.18 -17.24
C SER A 321 -17.37 4.01 -16.26
N GLY A 322 -16.29 3.80 -15.51
CA GLY A 322 -16.11 2.70 -14.59
C GLY A 322 -15.31 1.53 -15.17
N ARG A 323 -15.32 0.41 -14.46
CA ARG A 323 -14.54 -0.78 -14.80
C ARG A 323 -15.26 -1.63 -15.84
N VAL A 324 -14.57 -2.02 -16.91
CA VAL A 324 -15.10 -2.89 -17.97
C VAL A 324 -14.24 -4.14 -18.16
N ASN A 325 -14.85 -5.25 -18.56
CA ASN A 325 -14.11 -6.46 -18.95
C ASN A 325 -13.88 -6.44 -20.47
N ILE A 326 -12.61 -6.35 -20.86
CA ILE A 326 -12.21 -6.21 -22.27
C ILE A 326 -12.54 -7.46 -23.11
N THR A 327 -12.83 -8.62 -22.51
CA THR A 327 -13.24 -9.84 -23.22
C THR A 327 -14.70 -9.83 -23.66
N ASN A 328 -15.50 -8.83 -23.27
CA ASN A 328 -16.90 -8.70 -23.69
C ASN A 328 -17.01 -8.57 -25.22
N ALA A 329 -18.06 -9.19 -25.78
CA ALA A 329 -18.27 -9.26 -27.24
C ALA A 329 -18.36 -7.87 -27.91
N LYS A 330 -18.82 -6.84 -27.20
CA LYS A 330 -18.88 -5.47 -27.72
C LYS A 330 -17.52 -4.94 -28.19
N PHE A 331 -16.43 -5.43 -27.63
CA PHE A 331 -15.07 -5.02 -27.98
C PHE A 331 -14.47 -5.77 -29.19
N ASN A 332 -15.13 -6.83 -29.70
CA ASN A 332 -14.59 -7.60 -30.83
C ASN A 332 -14.31 -6.75 -32.11
N ARG A 333 -15.08 -5.69 -32.30
CA ARG A 333 -14.98 -4.79 -33.46
C ARG A 333 -14.86 -3.33 -33.03
N ASP A 334 -14.40 -3.09 -31.82
CA ASP A 334 -14.14 -1.74 -31.31
C ASP A 334 -12.71 -1.34 -31.65
N PHE A 335 -12.56 -0.57 -32.73
CA PHE A 335 -11.26 -0.10 -33.23
C PHE A 335 -10.79 1.22 -32.58
N ASN A 336 -11.52 1.69 -31.56
CA ASN A 336 -11.09 2.80 -30.73
C ASN A 336 -10.15 2.29 -29.62
N PRO A 337 -9.40 3.20 -28.92
CA PRO A 337 -8.67 2.85 -27.71
C PRO A 337 -9.64 2.38 -26.59
N ILE A 338 -9.09 1.80 -25.51
CA ILE A 338 -9.88 1.44 -24.32
C ILE A 338 -10.60 2.67 -23.75
N ASP A 339 -9.92 3.81 -23.73
CA ASP A 339 -10.41 5.10 -23.26
C ASP A 339 -9.76 6.20 -24.10
N GLU A 340 -10.58 7.00 -24.81
CA GLU A 340 -10.13 8.05 -25.72
C GLU A 340 -9.44 9.21 -24.99
N SER A 341 -9.76 9.42 -23.72
CA SER A 341 -9.13 10.44 -22.89
C SER A 341 -7.81 10.00 -22.25
N CYS A 342 -7.47 8.73 -22.36
CA CYS A 342 -6.28 8.17 -21.72
C CYS A 342 -5.02 8.40 -22.55
N ASP A 343 -3.99 8.95 -21.93
CA ASP A 343 -2.70 9.26 -22.54
C ASP A 343 -1.68 8.12 -22.47
N CYS A 344 -2.05 6.93 -21.96
CA CYS A 344 -1.10 5.83 -21.82
C CYS A 344 -0.64 5.26 -23.16
N TYR A 345 0.50 4.56 -23.11
CA TYR A 345 1.05 3.88 -24.28
C TYR A 345 0.06 2.95 -24.98
N THR A 346 -0.73 2.20 -24.19
CA THR A 346 -1.72 1.26 -24.73
C THR A 346 -2.81 1.97 -25.52
N CYS A 347 -3.43 3.03 -24.97
CA CYS A 347 -4.49 3.76 -25.65
C CYS A 347 -3.99 4.55 -26.88
N LYS A 348 -2.74 4.98 -26.87
CA LYS A 348 -2.15 5.67 -28.03
C LYS A 348 -1.83 4.75 -29.22
N ASN A 349 -1.61 3.46 -28.97
CA ASN A 349 -1.05 2.58 -29.99
C ASN A 349 -1.93 1.37 -30.34
N TYR A 350 -2.92 1.02 -29.50
CA TYR A 350 -3.71 -0.20 -29.63
C TYR A 350 -5.21 0.06 -29.48
N THR A 351 -6.00 -0.77 -30.17
CA THR A 351 -7.46 -0.73 -30.12
C THR A 351 -8.01 -1.70 -29.07
N ALA A 352 -9.23 -1.43 -28.59
CA ALA A 352 -9.95 -2.33 -27.72
C ALA A 352 -10.17 -3.71 -28.36
N ALA A 353 -10.42 -3.76 -29.67
CA ALA A 353 -10.53 -5.01 -30.43
C ALA A 353 -9.24 -5.84 -30.38
N TYR A 354 -8.07 -5.21 -30.48
CA TYR A 354 -6.81 -5.94 -30.38
C TYR A 354 -6.59 -6.52 -28.97
N LEU A 355 -6.85 -5.72 -27.93
CA LEU A 355 -6.79 -6.23 -26.55
C LEU A 355 -7.77 -7.37 -26.31
N ASN A 356 -9.02 -7.23 -26.79
CA ASN A 356 -10.01 -8.31 -26.73
C ASN A 356 -9.48 -9.60 -27.36
N HIS A 357 -8.88 -9.50 -28.56
CA HIS A 357 -8.23 -10.64 -29.24
C HIS A 357 -7.12 -11.25 -28.35
N LEU A 358 -6.20 -10.44 -27.82
CA LEU A 358 -5.08 -10.92 -27.01
C LEU A 358 -5.54 -11.71 -25.79
N PHE A 359 -6.53 -11.20 -25.05
CA PHE A 359 -7.07 -11.89 -23.88
C PHE A 359 -7.82 -13.18 -24.25
N ARG A 360 -8.58 -13.18 -25.34
CA ARG A 360 -9.27 -14.38 -25.83
C ARG A 360 -8.29 -15.45 -26.32
N SER A 361 -7.18 -15.04 -26.91
CA SER A 361 -6.10 -15.92 -27.35
C SER A 361 -5.12 -16.28 -26.24
N LYS A 362 -5.31 -15.74 -25.00
CA LYS A 362 -4.44 -15.94 -23.83
C LYS A 362 -2.99 -15.51 -24.05
N GLU A 363 -2.80 -14.49 -24.87
CA GLU A 363 -1.47 -13.90 -25.13
C GLU A 363 -1.02 -13.04 -23.95
N MET A 364 0.22 -13.24 -23.46
CA MET A 364 0.77 -12.53 -22.30
C MET A 364 0.83 -11.03 -22.49
N ILE A 365 1.03 -10.54 -23.71
CA ILE A 365 1.09 -9.12 -24.02
C ILE A 365 -0.22 -8.39 -23.70
N GLY A 366 -1.37 -9.09 -23.72
CA GLY A 366 -2.64 -8.55 -23.28
C GLY A 366 -2.59 -8.06 -21.81
N SER A 367 -1.98 -8.87 -20.95
CA SER A 367 -1.78 -8.47 -19.53
C SER A 367 -0.84 -7.27 -19.40
N THR A 368 0.22 -7.19 -20.21
CA THR A 368 1.15 -6.04 -20.22
C THR A 368 0.43 -4.76 -20.61
N LEU A 369 -0.27 -4.77 -21.74
CA LEU A 369 -0.97 -3.59 -22.26
C LEU A 369 -2.08 -3.11 -21.32
N ALA A 370 -2.85 -4.05 -20.76
CA ALA A 370 -3.89 -3.72 -19.77
C ALA A 370 -3.30 -3.18 -18.46
N THR A 371 -2.15 -3.72 -17.99
CA THR A 371 -1.49 -3.22 -16.78
C THR A 371 -0.96 -1.81 -16.98
N ILE A 372 -0.31 -1.52 -18.11
CA ILE A 372 0.12 -0.17 -18.49
C ILE A 372 -1.05 0.81 -18.44
N HIS A 373 -2.20 0.41 -18.97
CA HIS A 373 -3.39 1.25 -18.96
C HIS A 373 -3.92 1.49 -17.53
N ASN A 374 -4.13 0.43 -16.77
CA ASN A 374 -4.70 0.54 -15.42
C ASN A 374 -3.80 1.31 -14.45
N GLU A 375 -2.49 1.06 -14.48
CA GLU A 375 -1.53 1.78 -13.63
C GLU A 375 -1.51 3.28 -14.00
N ARG A 376 -1.45 3.62 -15.30
CA ARG A 376 -1.51 5.02 -15.74
C ARG A 376 -2.83 5.69 -15.36
N PHE A 377 -3.95 4.97 -15.48
CA PHE A 377 -5.27 5.50 -15.12
C PHE A 377 -5.30 5.96 -13.65
N ILE A 378 -4.86 5.11 -12.72
CA ILE A 378 -4.87 5.41 -11.29
C ILE A 378 -3.83 6.50 -10.95
N VAL A 379 -2.61 6.40 -11.47
CA VAL A 379 -1.58 7.41 -11.26
C VAL A 379 -2.06 8.78 -11.73
N ARG A 380 -2.60 8.86 -12.96
CA ARG A 380 -3.14 10.11 -13.54
C ARG A 380 -4.32 10.66 -12.73
N LEU A 381 -5.20 9.79 -12.22
CA LEU A 381 -6.32 10.21 -11.37
C LEU A 381 -5.81 10.96 -10.13
N VAL A 382 -4.82 10.40 -9.43
CA VAL A 382 -4.25 11.02 -8.23
C VAL A 382 -3.40 12.26 -8.57
N GLU A 383 -2.70 12.28 -9.71
CA GLU A 383 -2.05 13.48 -10.23
C GLU A 383 -3.08 14.61 -10.43
N ARG A 384 -4.23 14.29 -11.01
CA ARG A 384 -5.30 15.26 -11.22
C ARG A 384 -5.88 15.74 -9.89
N MET A 385 -6.13 14.84 -8.92
CA MET A 385 -6.57 15.24 -7.57
C MET A 385 -5.62 16.28 -6.95
N ARG A 386 -4.30 16.10 -7.09
CA ARG A 386 -3.29 17.05 -6.63
C ARG A 386 -3.45 18.41 -7.31
N THR A 387 -3.55 18.44 -8.63
CA THR A 387 -3.76 19.67 -9.41
C THR A 387 -5.03 20.40 -8.98
N GLU A 388 -6.13 19.67 -8.77
CA GLU A 388 -7.41 20.26 -8.38
C GLU A 388 -7.42 20.74 -6.91
N ILE A 389 -6.60 20.17 -6.04
CA ILE A 389 -6.34 20.76 -4.71
C ILE A 389 -5.56 22.07 -4.86
N GLU A 390 -4.56 22.11 -5.73
CA GLU A 390 -3.74 23.29 -5.99
C GLU A 390 -4.56 24.44 -6.61
N SER A 391 -5.51 24.16 -7.51
CA SER A 391 -6.43 25.15 -8.07
C SER A 391 -7.52 25.57 -7.09
N GLY A 392 -7.97 24.68 -6.22
CA GLY A 392 -9.10 24.86 -5.30
C GLY A 392 -10.40 24.20 -5.77
N ASP A 393 -10.35 23.41 -6.85
CA ASP A 393 -11.51 22.85 -7.54
C ASP A 393 -11.74 21.35 -7.22
N PHE A 394 -11.05 20.82 -6.20
CA PHE A 394 -11.09 19.39 -5.85
C PHE A 394 -12.52 18.85 -5.63
N GLN A 395 -13.39 19.62 -4.96
CA GLN A 395 -14.76 19.20 -4.69
C GLN A 395 -15.63 19.13 -5.94
N GLU A 396 -15.41 20.06 -6.89
CA GLU A 396 -16.09 20.05 -8.20
C GLU A 396 -15.61 18.84 -9.01
N PHE A 397 -14.30 18.64 -9.08
CA PHE A 397 -13.72 17.48 -9.75
C PHE A 397 -14.26 16.15 -9.20
N LYS A 398 -14.37 16.01 -7.87
CA LYS A 398 -14.93 14.82 -7.23
C LYS A 398 -16.39 14.55 -7.63
N LYS A 399 -17.19 15.59 -7.83
CA LYS A 399 -18.60 15.45 -8.25
C LYS A 399 -18.74 15.06 -9.71
N ASP A 400 -17.81 15.51 -10.55
CA ASP A 400 -17.84 15.26 -12.00
C ASP A 400 -17.25 13.90 -12.38
N PHE A 401 -16.53 13.23 -11.48
CA PHE A 401 -15.93 11.91 -11.68
C PHE A 401 -16.93 10.80 -11.37
#